data_e8d57d2bfbea63d87a6b32235deebf3f
#
_entry.id   e8d57d2bfbea63d87a6b32235deebf3f
#
_cell.length_a   1.000
_cell.length_b   1.000
_cell.length_c   1.000
_cell.angle_alpha   90.00
_cell.angle_beta   90.00
_cell.angle_gamma   90.00
#
_symmetry.space_group_name_H-M   'P 1'
#
loop_
_entity.id
_entity.type
_entity.pdbx_description
1 polymer ?
#
loop_
_entity_poly.entity_id
_entity_poly.type
_entity_poly.pdbx_seq_one_letter_code
_entity_poly.pdbx_strand_id
1 'polypeptide(L)'
;MSGVLRDGVSNLGGGFGSSDYADTITIEARRAMADMFSADPSEISFGQNMTSITFAVSRALANTWAPGDAIVVTSLDHDANFTPWVRAATEAGVEVRIAEFDLATGELDPSAIARLLDAKVCLVAVCVASNAIGTVVDVASVGAMAHEAGALVYLDAVHAAPHRLLDVRAFDCDFLVASSYKFFGPHAGILYGKLDRLAALEVYKVRPAPSDPPGKLETGTQSFESMAGITAAVDYLAALAGSGPGSRRERLDRSLSLINDHERSLSERFLEGVASLPEVRVFGVPTADQRRVGTFALGVTGHGAEAVAAQLARVGLYVWSGHYYAVNVMDRLGVHDTGGLVRIGFVHYNTATEVDRALEALADL
;
A
#
# COMPACT_ATOMS: atom_id res chain seq x y z
N MET A 1 5.74 -11.54 -18.80
CA MET A 1 6.66 -10.47 -19.27
C MET A 1 7.56 -10.95 -20.42
N SER A 2 8.48 -11.89 -20.22
CA SER A 2 9.41 -12.34 -21.30
C SER A 2 8.70 -12.84 -22.56
N GLY A 3 7.54 -13.50 -22.44
CA GLY A 3 6.72 -13.90 -23.58
C GLY A 3 6.25 -12.69 -24.40
N VAL A 4 5.68 -11.69 -23.74
CA VAL A 4 5.18 -10.46 -24.39
C VAL A 4 6.28 -9.74 -25.17
N LEU A 5 7.47 -9.62 -24.57
CA LEU A 5 8.63 -8.99 -25.22
C LEU A 5 9.16 -9.82 -26.42
N ARG A 6 9.05 -11.14 -26.36
CA ARG A 6 9.48 -12.05 -27.44
C ARG A 6 8.47 -12.07 -28.58
N ASP A 7 7.18 -12.16 -28.26
CA ASP A 7 6.11 -12.31 -29.25
C ASP A 7 5.80 -10.98 -29.94
N GLY A 8 6.18 -9.87 -29.29
CA GLY A 8 5.98 -8.50 -29.77
C GLY A 8 4.55 -8.00 -29.60
N VAL A 9 4.41 -6.77 -29.17
CA VAL A 9 3.14 -6.05 -29.10
C VAL A 9 3.24 -4.72 -29.83
N SER A 10 2.11 -4.18 -30.24
CA SER A 10 2.01 -2.84 -30.78
C SER A 10 1.05 -1.98 -29.95
N ASN A 11 0.75 -0.76 -30.40
CA ASN A 11 -0.22 0.10 -29.71
C ASN A 11 -1.64 -0.47 -29.75
N LEU A 12 -2.49 -0.01 -28.82
CA LEU A 12 -3.90 -0.39 -28.71
C LEU A 12 -4.73 0.09 -29.90
N GLY A 13 -5.80 -0.65 -30.22
CA GLY A 13 -6.85 -0.24 -31.16
C GLY A 13 -6.46 -0.30 -32.64
N GLY A 14 -5.42 -1.04 -33.03
CA GLY A 14 -4.91 -1.06 -34.39
C GLY A 14 -5.58 -2.03 -35.36
N GLY A 15 -6.54 -2.88 -34.94
CA GLY A 15 -7.27 -3.82 -35.81
C GLY A 15 -6.39 -4.88 -36.49
N PHE A 16 -5.28 -5.28 -35.87
CA PHE A 16 -4.39 -6.33 -36.34
C PHE A 16 -3.76 -7.09 -35.15
N GLY A 17 -3.30 -8.33 -35.36
CA GLY A 17 -3.02 -9.31 -34.31
C GLY A 17 -2.12 -8.85 -33.17
N SER A 18 -1.05 -8.06 -33.40
CA SER A 18 -0.20 -7.57 -32.31
C SER A 18 -0.85 -6.42 -31.50
N SER A 19 -1.81 -5.72 -32.10
CA SER A 19 -2.64 -4.74 -31.39
C SER A 19 -3.74 -5.42 -30.57
N ASP A 20 -4.44 -6.40 -31.17
CA ASP A 20 -5.44 -7.21 -30.46
C ASP A 20 -4.82 -7.92 -29.25
N TYR A 21 -3.55 -8.31 -29.34
CA TYR A 21 -2.81 -8.88 -28.23
C TYR A 21 -2.55 -7.85 -27.11
N ALA A 22 -2.17 -6.62 -27.45
CA ALA A 22 -2.01 -5.53 -26.49
C ALA A 22 -3.34 -5.18 -25.80
N ASP A 23 -4.45 -5.12 -26.55
CA ASP A 23 -5.80 -4.91 -26.02
C ASP A 23 -6.18 -6.02 -25.03
N THR A 24 -5.93 -7.28 -25.38
CA THR A 24 -6.17 -8.43 -24.50
C THR A 24 -5.39 -8.34 -23.20
N ILE A 25 -4.08 -8.03 -23.25
CA ILE A 25 -3.23 -7.86 -22.06
C ILE A 25 -3.81 -6.77 -21.15
N THR A 26 -4.20 -5.64 -21.71
CA THR A 26 -4.72 -4.50 -20.96
C THR A 26 -6.03 -4.83 -20.26
N ILE A 27 -6.95 -5.48 -20.98
CA ILE A 27 -8.26 -5.92 -20.45
C ILE A 27 -8.05 -6.91 -19.29
N GLU A 28 -7.20 -7.92 -19.49
CA GLU A 28 -6.95 -8.94 -18.47
C GLU A 28 -6.24 -8.37 -17.22
N ALA A 29 -5.33 -7.41 -17.38
CA ALA A 29 -4.71 -6.74 -16.24
C ALA A 29 -5.73 -5.94 -15.41
N ARG A 30 -6.67 -5.24 -16.08
CA ARG A 30 -7.76 -4.54 -15.37
C ARG A 30 -8.69 -5.52 -14.64
N ARG A 31 -9.06 -6.62 -15.26
CA ARG A 31 -9.87 -7.69 -14.65
C ARG A 31 -9.15 -8.28 -13.44
N ALA A 32 -7.85 -8.57 -13.56
CA ALA A 32 -7.07 -9.13 -12.47
C ALA A 32 -7.03 -8.18 -11.25
N MET A 33 -6.79 -6.89 -11.48
CA MET A 33 -6.77 -5.91 -10.39
C MET A 33 -8.17 -5.62 -9.84
N ALA A 34 -9.21 -5.63 -10.68
CA ALA A 34 -10.59 -5.53 -10.22
C ALA A 34 -10.96 -6.71 -9.30
N ASP A 35 -10.58 -7.93 -9.66
CA ASP A 35 -10.76 -9.12 -8.80
C ASP A 35 -9.97 -8.97 -7.48
N MET A 36 -8.75 -8.43 -7.52
CA MET A 36 -7.93 -8.24 -6.32
C MET A 36 -8.52 -7.18 -5.35
N PHE A 37 -9.17 -6.15 -5.89
CA PHE A 37 -9.70 -5.02 -5.10
C PHE A 37 -11.21 -5.10 -4.84
N SER A 38 -11.94 -6.10 -5.38
CA SER A 38 -13.42 -6.14 -5.35
C SER A 38 -14.05 -4.97 -6.12
N ALA A 39 -13.48 -4.62 -7.27
CA ALA A 39 -13.82 -3.47 -8.08
C ALA A 39 -14.41 -3.87 -9.44
N ASP A 40 -14.84 -2.89 -10.24
CA ASP A 40 -15.10 -3.04 -11.66
C ASP A 40 -13.83 -2.73 -12.48
N PRO A 41 -13.55 -3.45 -13.59
CA PRO A 41 -12.39 -3.13 -14.44
C PRO A 41 -12.33 -1.70 -14.96
N SER A 42 -13.47 -1.02 -15.12
CA SER A 42 -13.54 0.40 -15.51
C SER A 42 -13.07 1.38 -14.42
N GLU A 43 -12.95 0.91 -13.18
CA GLU A 43 -12.47 1.66 -12.01
C GLU A 43 -10.95 1.53 -11.79
N ILE A 44 -10.24 0.77 -12.66
CA ILE A 44 -8.81 0.49 -12.53
C ILE A 44 -8.00 1.26 -13.58
N SER A 45 -7.06 2.07 -13.13
CA SER A 45 -6.08 2.78 -13.97
C SER A 45 -4.66 2.37 -13.61
N PHE A 46 -3.76 2.40 -14.59
CA PHE A 46 -2.35 2.06 -14.40
C PHE A 46 -1.43 3.28 -14.50
N GLY A 47 -0.27 3.19 -13.85
CA GLY A 47 0.77 4.21 -13.89
C GLY A 47 2.13 3.61 -13.53
N GLN A 48 3.15 4.47 -13.39
CA GLN A 48 4.52 4.01 -13.13
C GLN A 48 4.69 3.38 -11.74
N ASN A 49 4.11 3.98 -10.73
CA ASN A 49 4.11 3.55 -9.32
C ASN A 49 3.07 4.37 -8.53
N MET A 50 2.76 3.94 -7.30
CA MET A 50 1.80 4.66 -6.47
C MET A 50 2.19 6.11 -6.23
N THR A 51 3.47 6.42 -6.01
CA THR A 51 3.95 7.78 -5.72
C THR A 51 3.62 8.75 -6.85
N SER A 52 3.92 8.36 -8.10
CA SER A 52 3.58 9.16 -9.28
C SER A 52 2.08 9.33 -9.46
N ILE A 53 1.30 8.29 -9.17
CA ILE A 53 -0.17 8.33 -9.21
C ILE A 53 -0.69 9.29 -8.13
N THR A 54 -0.21 9.20 -6.89
CA THR A 54 -0.64 10.07 -5.78
C THR A 54 -0.33 11.54 -6.09
N PHE A 55 0.84 11.85 -6.66
CA PHE A 55 1.14 13.21 -7.13
C PHE A 55 0.20 13.68 -8.26
N ALA A 56 -0.21 12.80 -9.16
CA ALA A 56 -1.14 13.15 -10.22
C ALA A 56 -2.55 13.40 -9.66
N VAL A 57 -3.04 12.52 -8.79
CA VAL A 57 -4.36 12.63 -8.17
C VAL A 57 -4.43 13.83 -7.22
N SER A 58 -3.38 14.08 -6.41
CA SER A 58 -3.36 15.22 -5.48
C SER A 58 -3.46 16.56 -6.21
N ARG A 59 -2.75 16.72 -7.32
CA ARG A 59 -2.86 17.92 -8.15
C ARG A 59 -4.25 18.07 -8.81
N ALA A 60 -4.84 16.95 -9.24
CA ALA A 60 -6.16 16.98 -9.86
C ALA A 60 -7.26 17.34 -8.83
N LEU A 61 -7.18 16.79 -7.62
CA LEU A 61 -8.12 17.10 -6.53
C LEU A 61 -7.92 18.53 -6.01
N ALA A 62 -6.68 19.02 -5.91
CA ALA A 62 -6.41 20.39 -5.45
C ALA A 62 -7.08 21.47 -6.32
N ASN A 63 -7.39 21.18 -7.59
CA ASN A 63 -8.16 22.10 -8.44
C ASN A 63 -9.61 22.33 -7.97
N THR A 64 -10.12 21.45 -7.09
CA THR A 64 -11.48 21.55 -6.51
C THR A 64 -11.49 22.20 -5.13
N TRP A 65 -10.33 22.46 -4.54
CA TRP A 65 -10.20 22.99 -3.18
C TRP A 65 -10.21 24.53 -3.17
N ALA A 66 -10.64 25.09 -2.04
CA ALA A 66 -10.67 26.53 -1.83
C ALA A 66 -9.93 26.92 -0.53
N PRO A 67 -9.40 28.15 -0.44
CA PRO A 67 -8.85 28.65 0.83
C PRO A 67 -9.86 28.57 1.96
N GLY A 68 -9.46 27.93 3.06
CA GLY A 68 -10.32 27.64 4.22
C GLY A 68 -10.83 26.21 4.28
N ASP A 69 -10.65 25.41 3.23
CA ASP A 69 -10.79 23.96 3.30
C ASP A 69 -9.66 23.34 4.10
N ALA A 70 -9.81 22.06 4.45
CA ALA A 70 -8.82 21.28 5.16
C ALA A 70 -8.68 19.87 4.54
N ILE A 71 -7.50 19.27 4.72
CA ILE A 71 -7.29 17.83 4.49
C ILE A 71 -6.79 17.18 5.77
N VAL A 72 -7.06 15.88 5.92
CA VAL A 72 -6.49 15.05 6.99
C VAL A 72 -5.52 14.05 6.38
N VAL A 73 -4.30 14.03 6.90
CA VAL A 73 -3.26 13.03 6.63
C VAL A 73 -2.83 12.38 7.94
N THR A 74 -2.02 11.33 7.91
CA THR A 74 -1.63 10.66 9.15
C THR A 74 -0.12 10.61 9.38
N SER A 75 0.29 10.57 10.65
CA SER A 75 1.69 10.36 11.02
C SER A 75 2.16 8.91 10.82
N LEU A 76 1.24 7.99 10.45
CA LEU A 76 1.52 6.57 10.25
C LEU A 76 1.93 6.24 8.83
N ASP A 77 1.71 7.16 7.89
CA ASP A 77 1.84 6.94 6.45
C ASP A 77 3.28 6.88 5.96
N HIS A 78 3.47 6.15 4.86
CA HIS A 78 4.61 6.31 3.99
C HIS A 78 4.58 7.72 3.36
N ASP A 79 5.74 8.35 3.19
CA ASP A 79 5.85 9.74 2.70
C ASP A 79 5.22 9.96 1.30
N ALA A 80 5.12 8.91 0.50
CA ALA A 80 4.39 8.95 -0.78
C ALA A 80 2.87 9.13 -0.65
N ASN A 81 2.30 8.88 0.55
CA ASN A 81 0.91 9.20 0.89
C ASN A 81 0.80 10.38 1.87
N PHE A 82 1.85 11.14 2.08
CA PHE A 82 1.89 12.34 2.92
C PHE A 82 2.31 13.56 2.13
N THR A 83 3.56 13.60 1.64
CA THR A 83 4.13 14.77 0.94
C THR A 83 3.32 15.23 -0.27
N PRO A 84 2.77 14.39 -1.16
CA PRO A 84 1.96 14.87 -2.28
C PRO A 84 0.72 15.67 -1.85
N TRP A 85 0.07 15.24 -0.78
CA TRP A 85 -1.11 15.91 -0.21
C TRP A 85 -0.76 17.22 0.45
N VAL A 86 0.30 17.24 1.30
CA VAL A 86 0.79 18.46 1.96
C VAL A 86 1.21 19.50 0.94
N ARG A 87 1.91 19.09 -0.14
CA ARG A 87 2.31 19.99 -1.22
C ARG A 87 1.10 20.58 -1.93
N ALA A 88 0.17 19.75 -2.35
CA ALA A 88 -1.05 20.20 -3.05
C ALA A 88 -1.89 21.14 -2.16
N ALA A 89 -2.07 20.81 -0.88
CA ALA A 89 -2.79 21.63 0.09
C ALA A 89 -2.10 22.99 0.30
N THR A 90 -0.78 23.00 0.47
CA THR A 90 0.00 24.24 0.63
C THR A 90 -0.14 25.15 -0.58
N GLU A 91 -0.05 24.60 -1.81
CA GLU A 91 -0.19 25.35 -3.05
C GLU A 91 -1.60 25.91 -3.24
N ALA A 92 -2.63 25.20 -2.75
CA ALA A 92 -4.03 25.64 -2.79
C ALA A 92 -4.47 26.53 -1.61
N GLY A 93 -3.60 26.73 -0.61
CA GLY A 93 -3.94 27.48 0.61
C GLY A 93 -4.92 26.75 1.55
N VAL A 94 -4.86 25.44 1.56
CA VAL A 94 -5.71 24.52 2.33
C VAL A 94 -4.99 24.09 3.61
N GLU A 95 -5.73 23.98 4.71
CA GLU A 95 -5.21 23.54 6.01
C GLU A 95 -4.82 22.05 5.98
N VAL A 96 -3.66 21.69 6.53
CA VAL A 96 -3.26 20.29 6.73
C VAL A 96 -3.41 19.93 8.19
N ARG A 97 -4.23 18.92 8.48
CA ARG A 97 -4.43 18.35 9.81
C ARG A 97 -3.80 16.96 9.85
N ILE A 98 -3.03 16.68 10.89
CA ILE A 98 -2.30 15.41 11.03
C ILE A 98 -2.93 14.59 12.14
N ALA A 99 -3.47 13.41 11.79
CA ALA A 99 -3.91 12.42 12.75
C ALA A 99 -2.70 11.60 13.24
N GLU A 100 -2.48 11.59 14.54
CA GLU A 100 -1.33 10.96 15.13
C GLU A 100 -1.67 9.57 15.69
N PHE A 101 -0.82 8.56 15.40
CA PHE A 101 -0.95 7.25 16.03
C PHE A 101 -0.49 7.32 17.51
N ASP A 102 -1.02 6.43 18.34
CA ASP A 102 -0.66 6.35 19.76
C ASP A 102 0.71 5.70 19.95
N LEU A 103 1.59 6.35 20.72
CA LEU A 103 2.97 5.88 20.93
C LEU A 103 3.06 4.64 21.83
N ALA A 104 2.08 4.43 22.70
CA ALA A 104 2.10 3.32 23.64
C ALA A 104 1.58 2.02 22.98
N THR A 105 0.56 2.14 22.14
CA THR A 105 -0.08 1.01 21.46
C THR A 105 0.42 0.79 20.04
N GLY A 106 0.96 1.83 19.39
CA GLY A 106 1.32 1.83 17.98
C GLY A 106 0.11 1.87 17.04
N GLU A 107 -1.11 2.08 17.55
CA GLU A 107 -2.36 2.10 16.79
C GLU A 107 -2.73 3.50 16.33
N LEU A 108 -3.33 3.60 15.17
CA LEU A 108 -4.06 4.80 14.74
C LEU A 108 -5.55 4.54 14.97
N ASP A 109 -6.03 4.94 16.16
CA ASP A 109 -7.44 4.82 16.49
C ASP A 109 -8.28 5.74 15.58
N PRO A 110 -9.37 5.25 14.97
CA PRO A 110 -10.24 6.07 14.13
C PRO A 110 -10.70 7.37 14.79
N SER A 111 -10.86 7.40 16.13
CA SER A 111 -11.20 8.62 16.87
C SER A 111 -10.14 9.73 16.74
N ALA A 112 -8.87 9.39 16.45
CA ALA A 112 -7.85 10.39 16.20
C ALA A 112 -8.12 11.17 14.92
N ILE A 113 -8.67 10.51 13.90
CA ILE A 113 -9.14 11.14 12.65
C ILE A 113 -10.46 11.89 12.92
N ALA A 114 -11.42 11.25 13.60
CA ALA A 114 -12.73 11.84 13.88
C ALA A 114 -12.63 13.22 14.55
N ARG A 115 -11.69 13.42 15.47
CA ARG A 115 -11.47 14.72 16.14
C ARG A 115 -11.01 15.83 15.22
N LEU A 116 -10.52 15.50 14.04
CA LEU A 116 -10.01 16.43 13.02
C LEU A 116 -11.04 16.71 11.91
N LEU A 117 -12.16 15.97 11.88
CA LEU A 117 -13.20 16.13 10.88
C LEU A 117 -14.17 17.26 11.23
N ASP A 118 -14.47 18.06 10.23
CA ASP A 118 -15.54 19.05 10.20
C ASP A 118 -15.96 19.30 8.74
N ALA A 119 -16.95 20.17 8.50
CA ALA A 119 -17.45 20.48 7.17
C ALA A 119 -16.44 21.14 6.21
N LYS A 120 -15.24 21.47 6.68
CA LYS A 120 -14.15 22.01 5.84
C LYS A 120 -13.24 20.92 5.29
N VAL A 121 -13.27 19.72 5.89
CA VAL A 121 -12.40 18.62 5.44
C VAL A 121 -12.91 18.09 4.11
N CYS A 122 -12.08 18.19 3.08
CA CYS A 122 -12.40 17.72 1.73
C CYS A 122 -11.73 16.38 1.37
N LEU A 123 -10.71 15.95 2.13
CA LEU A 123 -9.99 14.71 1.90
C LEU A 123 -9.45 14.13 3.22
N VAL A 124 -9.55 12.80 3.35
CA VAL A 124 -8.79 11.99 4.33
C VAL A 124 -7.90 11.04 3.54
N ALA A 125 -6.57 11.13 3.72
CA ALA A 125 -5.60 10.22 3.15
C ALA A 125 -4.94 9.39 4.26
N VAL A 126 -5.00 8.04 4.14
CA VAL A 126 -4.52 7.13 5.16
C VAL A 126 -4.04 5.81 4.56
N CYS A 127 -3.01 5.19 5.15
CA CYS A 127 -2.57 3.84 4.75
C CYS A 127 -3.48 2.76 5.35
N VAL A 128 -3.68 1.68 4.60
CA VAL A 128 -4.37 0.48 5.09
C VAL A 128 -3.49 -0.27 6.10
N ALA A 129 -2.18 -0.28 5.86
CA ALA A 129 -1.19 -0.83 6.80
C ALA A 129 0.12 -0.05 6.72
N SER A 130 0.73 0.22 7.89
CA SER A 130 2.00 0.93 7.98
C SER A 130 3.17 0.07 7.47
N ASN A 131 3.92 0.61 6.53
CA ASN A 131 5.15 -0.03 6.03
C ASN A 131 6.31 0.02 7.04
N ALA A 132 6.20 0.80 8.10
CA ALA A 132 7.22 0.92 9.14
C ALA A 132 6.99 -0.04 10.30
N ILE A 133 5.85 0.04 10.96
CA ILE A 133 5.57 -0.67 12.22
C ILE A 133 4.52 -1.78 12.08
N GLY A 134 4.00 -2.01 10.86
CA GLY A 134 3.07 -3.09 10.56
C GLY A 134 1.63 -2.87 11.03
N THR A 135 1.32 -1.74 11.68
CA THR A 135 -0.03 -1.43 12.17
C THR A 135 -1.05 -1.38 11.04
N VAL A 136 -2.17 -2.04 11.20
CA VAL A 136 -3.33 -2.01 10.30
C VAL A 136 -4.35 -1.01 10.84
N VAL A 137 -4.87 -0.18 9.94
CA VAL A 137 -5.89 0.83 10.27
C VAL A 137 -7.28 0.29 9.94
N ASP A 138 -8.25 0.60 10.79
CA ASP A 138 -9.68 0.36 10.50
C ASP A 138 -10.19 1.40 9.49
N VAL A 139 -9.82 1.17 8.22
CA VAL A 139 -10.14 2.10 7.13
C VAL A 139 -11.63 2.16 6.80
N ALA A 140 -12.41 1.14 7.15
CA ALA A 140 -13.86 1.16 6.96
C ALA A 140 -14.53 2.16 7.91
N SER A 141 -14.14 2.16 9.19
CA SER A 141 -14.61 3.17 10.16
C SER A 141 -14.14 4.58 9.76
N VAL A 142 -12.89 4.73 9.29
CA VAL A 142 -12.38 6.01 8.77
C VAL A 142 -13.20 6.48 7.58
N GLY A 143 -13.51 5.59 6.62
CA GLY A 143 -14.32 5.90 5.45
C GLY A 143 -15.71 6.42 5.81
N ALA A 144 -16.40 5.72 6.70
CA ALA A 144 -17.73 6.11 7.14
C ALA A 144 -17.73 7.51 7.79
N MET A 145 -16.79 7.78 8.71
CA MET A 145 -16.69 9.08 9.37
C MET A 145 -16.29 10.22 8.40
N ALA A 146 -15.37 9.95 7.47
CA ALA A 146 -14.96 10.94 6.47
C ALA A 146 -16.13 11.32 5.55
N HIS A 147 -16.90 10.34 5.08
CA HIS A 147 -18.09 10.57 4.24
C HIS A 147 -19.20 11.30 5.00
N GLU A 148 -19.41 11.01 6.30
CA GLU A 148 -20.35 11.75 7.14
C GLU A 148 -19.97 13.25 7.23
N ALA A 149 -18.68 13.55 7.23
CA ALA A 149 -18.17 14.93 7.19
C ALA A 149 -18.16 15.54 5.77
N GLY A 150 -18.45 14.77 4.73
CA GLY A 150 -18.42 15.19 3.32
C GLY A 150 -17.05 15.09 2.65
N ALA A 151 -16.07 14.48 3.30
CA ALA A 151 -14.71 14.33 2.78
C ALA A 151 -14.56 13.09 1.90
N LEU A 152 -13.68 13.17 0.88
CA LEU A 152 -13.23 12.03 0.10
C LEU A 152 -12.23 11.18 0.89
N VAL A 153 -12.12 9.88 0.54
CA VAL A 153 -11.21 8.92 1.17
C VAL A 153 -10.22 8.36 0.15
N TYR A 154 -8.93 8.58 0.42
CA TYR A 154 -7.82 8.05 -0.38
C TYR A 154 -7.00 7.07 0.48
N LEU A 155 -6.92 5.81 0.03
CA LEU A 155 -6.22 4.75 0.73
C LEU A 155 -4.90 4.36 0.06
N ASP A 156 -3.81 4.33 0.83
CA ASP A 156 -2.57 3.66 0.43
C ASP A 156 -2.60 2.19 0.87
N ALA A 157 -2.79 1.28 -0.08
CA ALA A 157 -2.81 -0.16 0.16
C ALA A 157 -1.50 -0.86 -0.24
N VAL A 158 -0.43 -0.11 -0.56
CA VAL A 158 0.83 -0.67 -1.05
C VAL A 158 1.39 -1.73 -0.12
N HIS A 159 1.43 -1.44 1.17
CA HIS A 159 1.96 -2.38 2.15
C HIS A 159 0.96 -3.47 2.54
N ALA A 160 -0.32 -3.20 2.50
CA ALA A 160 -1.37 -4.18 2.81
C ALA A 160 -1.55 -5.25 1.71
N ALA A 161 -1.29 -4.91 0.45
CA ALA A 161 -1.64 -5.72 -0.72
C ALA A 161 -1.10 -7.17 -0.71
N PRO A 162 0.14 -7.48 -0.27
CA PRO A 162 0.62 -8.86 -0.20
C PRO A 162 0.10 -9.64 1.01
N HIS A 163 -0.45 -8.97 2.03
CA HIS A 163 -0.77 -9.54 3.33
C HIS A 163 -2.26 -9.75 3.57
N ARG A 164 -3.11 -8.93 2.94
CA ARG A 164 -4.52 -8.84 3.28
C ARG A 164 -5.41 -8.77 2.05
N LEU A 165 -6.62 -9.29 2.22
CA LEU A 165 -7.68 -9.06 1.24
C LEU A 165 -8.04 -7.59 1.20
N LEU A 166 -8.03 -7.01 0.00
CA LEU A 166 -8.47 -5.66 -0.25
C LEU A 166 -9.89 -5.69 -0.84
N ASP A 167 -10.80 -5.00 -0.20
CA ASP A 167 -12.19 -4.89 -0.64
C ASP A 167 -12.63 -3.42 -0.59
N VAL A 168 -12.55 -2.76 -1.75
CA VAL A 168 -12.87 -1.34 -1.86
C VAL A 168 -14.34 -1.03 -1.59
N ARG A 169 -15.22 -2.04 -1.76
CA ARG A 169 -16.64 -1.90 -1.44
C ARG A 169 -16.87 -1.92 0.06
N ALA A 170 -16.18 -2.81 0.78
CA ALA A 170 -16.23 -2.87 2.24
C ALA A 170 -15.53 -1.67 2.90
N PHE A 171 -14.45 -1.16 2.28
CA PHE A 171 -13.75 0.05 2.74
C PHE A 171 -14.53 1.33 2.45
N ASP A 172 -15.44 1.27 1.48
CA ASP A 172 -16.17 2.42 0.91
C ASP A 172 -15.26 3.63 0.59
N CYS A 173 -14.04 3.37 0.12
CA CYS A 173 -13.11 4.43 -0.25
C CYS A 173 -13.43 5.02 -1.63
N ASP A 174 -13.08 6.29 -1.85
CA ASP A 174 -13.20 6.93 -3.15
C ASP A 174 -12.04 6.59 -4.07
N PHE A 175 -10.84 6.41 -3.50
CA PHE A 175 -9.62 6.02 -4.20
C PHE A 175 -8.80 5.02 -3.36
N LEU A 176 -8.12 4.11 -4.04
CA LEU A 176 -7.12 3.22 -3.43
C LEU A 176 -5.96 3.05 -4.39
N VAL A 177 -4.73 3.11 -3.86
CA VAL A 177 -3.52 2.98 -4.66
C VAL A 177 -2.65 1.82 -4.17
N ALA A 178 -2.01 1.14 -5.13
CA ALA A 178 -1.03 0.10 -4.87
C ALA A 178 0.12 0.15 -5.87
N SER A 179 1.20 -0.58 -5.59
CA SER A 179 2.31 -0.82 -6.50
C SER A 179 2.57 -2.31 -6.61
N SER A 180 2.51 -2.85 -7.83
CA SER A 180 2.52 -4.31 -8.05
C SER A 180 3.80 -5.01 -7.60
N TYR A 181 4.95 -4.34 -7.61
CA TYR A 181 6.20 -4.92 -7.11
C TYR A 181 6.20 -5.19 -5.59
N LYS A 182 5.20 -4.69 -4.85
CA LYS A 182 5.01 -5.00 -3.43
C LYS A 182 4.20 -6.28 -3.19
N PHE A 183 3.46 -6.74 -4.22
CA PHE A 183 2.75 -8.02 -4.21
C PHE A 183 3.22 -8.94 -5.34
N PHE A 184 4.56 -9.06 -5.48
CA PHE A 184 5.27 -10.02 -6.34
C PHE A 184 5.16 -9.76 -7.85
N GLY A 185 4.66 -8.60 -8.26
CA GLY A 185 4.54 -8.14 -9.64
C GLY A 185 5.72 -7.28 -10.12
N PRO A 186 5.65 -6.76 -11.35
CA PRO A 186 6.62 -5.82 -11.89
C PRO A 186 6.46 -4.41 -11.31
N HIS A 187 7.37 -3.48 -11.67
CA HIS A 187 7.25 -2.08 -11.28
C HIS A 187 6.15 -1.38 -12.09
N ALA A 188 4.98 -1.31 -11.49
CA ALA A 188 3.84 -0.54 -11.99
C ALA A 188 2.96 -0.10 -10.82
N GLY A 189 2.29 1.04 -10.98
CA GLY A 189 1.28 1.55 -10.07
C GLY A 189 -0.12 1.19 -10.53
N ILE A 190 -1.01 0.99 -9.57
CA ILE A 190 -2.43 0.73 -9.80
C ILE A 190 -3.23 1.73 -8.98
N LEU A 191 -4.21 2.37 -9.62
CA LEU A 191 -5.21 3.21 -8.99
C LEU A 191 -6.58 2.58 -9.17
N TYR A 192 -7.26 2.34 -8.09
CA TYR A 192 -8.71 2.22 -8.06
C TYR A 192 -9.33 3.59 -7.77
N GLY A 193 -10.45 3.90 -8.39
CA GLY A 193 -11.30 5.02 -8.00
C GLY A 193 -12.75 4.76 -8.37
N LYS A 194 -13.71 5.19 -7.53
CA LYS A 194 -15.13 5.18 -7.90
C LYS A 194 -15.28 5.85 -9.25
N LEU A 195 -16.05 5.26 -10.16
CA LEU A 195 -16.09 5.69 -11.56
C LEU A 195 -16.49 7.17 -11.74
N ASP A 196 -17.46 7.64 -10.94
CA ASP A 196 -17.89 9.04 -10.92
C ASP A 196 -16.77 9.98 -10.41
N ARG A 197 -15.97 9.53 -9.43
CA ARG A 197 -14.82 10.27 -8.92
C ARG A 197 -13.72 10.37 -9.96
N LEU A 198 -13.38 9.26 -10.61
CA LEU A 198 -12.41 9.25 -11.72
C LEU A 198 -12.87 10.14 -12.88
N ALA A 199 -14.16 10.11 -13.23
CA ALA A 199 -14.73 10.94 -14.27
C ALA A 199 -14.65 12.43 -13.95
N ALA A 200 -14.83 12.82 -12.69
CA ALA A 200 -14.78 14.19 -12.22
C ALA A 200 -13.36 14.80 -12.16
N LEU A 201 -12.31 13.98 -12.05
CA LEU A 201 -10.92 14.48 -11.93
C LEU A 201 -10.50 15.28 -13.19
N GLU A 202 -9.99 16.46 -13.00
CA GLU A 202 -9.33 17.24 -14.06
C GLU A 202 -7.83 16.93 -14.06
N VAL A 203 -7.43 15.97 -14.89
CA VAL A 203 -6.04 15.49 -14.95
C VAL A 203 -5.22 16.18 -16.03
N TYR A 204 -3.92 16.34 -15.80
CA TYR A 204 -2.99 16.78 -16.82
C TYR A 204 -2.78 15.68 -17.85
N LYS A 205 -3.31 15.88 -19.06
CA LYS A 205 -3.19 14.95 -20.18
C LYS A 205 -2.95 15.68 -21.50
N VAL A 206 -2.34 14.98 -22.46
CA VAL A 206 -2.23 15.50 -23.83
C VAL A 206 -3.60 15.50 -24.53
N ARG A 207 -3.82 16.41 -25.47
CA ARG A 207 -5.12 16.57 -26.14
C ARG A 207 -5.73 15.31 -26.75
N PRO A 208 -4.95 14.41 -27.41
CA PRO A 208 -5.52 13.21 -28.01
C PRO A 208 -5.74 12.05 -27.02
N ALA A 209 -5.30 12.18 -25.74
CA ALA A 209 -5.54 11.13 -24.74
C ALA A 209 -7.06 11.00 -24.44
N PRO A 210 -7.53 9.79 -24.05
CA PRO A 210 -8.92 9.55 -23.69
C PRO A 210 -9.46 10.58 -22.70
N SER A 211 -10.73 10.93 -22.80
CA SER A 211 -11.40 11.84 -21.85
C SER A 211 -12.13 11.09 -20.75
N ASP A 212 -12.38 9.80 -20.96
CA ASP A 212 -13.11 8.95 -20.03
C ASP A 212 -12.17 8.05 -19.22
N PRO A 213 -12.56 7.70 -17.97
CA PRO A 213 -11.88 6.66 -17.20
C PRO A 213 -11.96 5.28 -17.91
N PRO A 214 -11.01 4.40 -17.66
CA PRO A 214 -9.79 4.61 -16.87
C PRO A 214 -8.67 5.28 -17.67
N GLY A 215 -8.78 5.36 -19.00
CA GLY A 215 -7.71 5.79 -19.90
C GLY A 215 -7.26 7.26 -19.71
N LYS A 216 -8.14 8.15 -19.24
CA LYS A 216 -7.78 9.57 -19.03
C LYS A 216 -6.66 9.78 -18.00
N LEU A 217 -6.45 8.83 -17.08
CA LEU A 217 -5.40 8.91 -16.06
C LEU A 217 -4.10 8.24 -16.51
N GLU A 218 -4.13 7.49 -17.60
CA GLU A 218 -2.99 6.76 -18.14
C GLU A 218 -2.24 7.63 -19.15
N THR A 219 -1.20 8.32 -18.69
CA THR A 219 -0.40 9.22 -19.51
C THR A 219 0.61 8.45 -20.36
N GLY A 220 0.48 8.54 -21.68
CA GLY A 220 1.33 7.85 -22.66
C GLY A 220 1.02 6.36 -22.81
N THR A 221 1.75 5.69 -23.70
CA THR A 221 1.62 4.23 -23.92
C THR A 221 2.08 3.47 -22.69
N GLN A 222 1.25 2.54 -22.24
CA GLN A 222 1.52 1.75 -21.04
C GLN A 222 2.52 0.61 -21.31
N SER A 223 3.14 0.09 -20.24
CA SER A 223 4.02 -1.09 -20.31
C SER A 223 3.16 -2.36 -20.34
N PHE A 224 2.90 -2.88 -21.53
CA PHE A 224 2.06 -4.09 -21.71
C PHE A 224 2.70 -5.32 -21.06
N GLU A 225 4.03 -5.43 -21.12
CA GLU A 225 4.76 -6.49 -20.43
C GLU A 225 4.60 -6.43 -18.91
N SER A 226 4.52 -5.22 -18.32
CA SER A 226 4.22 -5.06 -16.90
C SER A 226 2.77 -5.40 -16.58
N MET A 227 1.81 -5.02 -17.43
CA MET A 227 0.40 -5.41 -17.27
C MET A 227 0.23 -6.93 -17.28
N ALA A 228 0.87 -7.63 -18.23
CA ALA A 228 0.89 -9.11 -18.23
C ALA A 228 1.55 -9.68 -16.96
N GLY A 229 2.58 -9.01 -16.44
CA GLY A 229 3.21 -9.38 -15.17
C GLY A 229 2.31 -9.18 -13.96
N ILE A 230 1.49 -8.12 -13.94
CA ILE A 230 0.48 -7.87 -12.91
C ILE A 230 -0.56 -8.99 -12.90
N THR A 231 -1.12 -9.35 -14.06
CA THR A 231 -2.05 -10.46 -14.18
C THR A 231 -1.45 -11.74 -13.60
N ALA A 232 -0.21 -12.07 -13.97
CA ALA A 232 0.47 -13.26 -13.48
C ALA A 232 0.71 -13.23 -11.96
N ALA A 233 1.00 -12.07 -11.37
CA ALA A 233 1.17 -11.92 -9.92
C ALA A 233 -0.15 -12.13 -9.17
N VAL A 234 -1.26 -11.59 -9.69
CA VAL A 234 -2.59 -11.81 -9.10
C VAL A 234 -3.01 -13.28 -9.25
N ASP A 235 -2.76 -13.91 -10.40
CA ASP A 235 -3.04 -15.33 -10.61
C ASP A 235 -2.18 -16.23 -9.71
N TYR A 236 -0.91 -15.86 -9.48
CA TYR A 236 -0.05 -16.54 -8.50
C TYR A 236 -0.66 -16.49 -7.10
N LEU A 237 -1.04 -15.31 -6.61
CA LEU A 237 -1.71 -15.19 -5.31
C LEU A 237 -2.99 -16.01 -5.26
N ALA A 238 -3.82 -15.95 -6.29
CA ALA A 238 -5.07 -16.71 -6.37
C ALA A 238 -4.87 -18.24 -6.38
N ALA A 239 -3.67 -18.72 -6.76
CA ALA A 239 -3.36 -20.14 -6.85
C ALA A 239 -2.81 -20.75 -5.54
N LEU A 240 -2.42 -19.94 -4.56
CA LEU A 240 -1.75 -20.44 -3.31
C LEU A 240 -2.65 -21.35 -2.47
N ALA A 241 -3.97 -21.17 -2.50
CA ALA A 241 -4.93 -22.07 -1.87
C ALA A 241 -5.23 -23.33 -2.70
N GLY A 242 -4.47 -23.59 -3.77
CA GLY A 242 -4.68 -24.69 -4.70
C GLY A 242 -5.66 -24.37 -5.83
N SER A 243 -5.81 -25.32 -6.76
CA SER A 243 -6.63 -25.22 -7.96
C SER A 243 -8.13 -25.50 -7.73
N GLY A 244 -8.68 -25.02 -6.62
CA GLY A 244 -10.11 -25.19 -6.30
C GLY A 244 -11.04 -24.44 -7.30
N PRO A 245 -12.34 -24.83 -7.37
CA PRO A 245 -13.33 -24.15 -8.21
C PRO A 245 -13.59 -22.70 -7.73
N GLY A 246 -14.14 -21.88 -8.60
CA GLY A 246 -14.56 -20.52 -8.32
C GLY A 246 -13.88 -19.47 -9.19
N SER A 247 -14.38 -18.24 -9.10
CA SER A 247 -13.82 -17.06 -9.74
C SER A 247 -12.41 -16.74 -9.22
N ARG A 248 -11.68 -15.87 -9.91
CA ARG A 248 -10.37 -15.39 -9.42
C ARG A 248 -10.52 -14.73 -8.04
N ARG A 249 -11.56 -13.92 -7.84
CA ARG A 249 -11.85 -13.30 -6.55
C ARG A 249 -12.02 -14.32 -5.43
N GLU A 250 -12.85 -15.33 -5.60
CA GLU A 250 -13.07 -16.39 -4.59
C GLU A 250 -11.79 -17.18 -4.28
N ARG A 251 -10.91 -17.37 -5.27
CA ARG A 251 -9.59 -17.99 -5.05
C ARG A 251 -8.67 -17.06 -4.26
N LEU A 252 -8.66 -15.75 -4.58
CA LEU A 252 -7.92 -14.74 -3.82
C LEU A 252 -8.38 -14.68 -2.36
N ASP A 253 -9.68 -14.70 -2.11
CA ASP A 253 -10.24 -14.70 -0.74
C ASP A 253 -9.69 -15.87 0.07
N ARG A 254 -9.73 -17.09 -0.50
CA ARG A 254 -9.17 -18.28 0.17
C ARG A 254 -7.66 -18.19 0.38
N SER A 255 -6.92 -17.77 -0.63
CA SER A 255 -5.46 -17.68 -0.57
C SER A 255 -5.00 -16.64 0.42
N LEU A 256 -5.59 -15.43 0.41
CA LEU A 256 -5.20 -14.36 1.33
C LEU A 256 -5.62 -14.65 2.78
N SER A 257 -6.70 -15.43 2.99
CA SER A 257 -7.02 -15.96 4.32
C SER A 257 -5.91 -16.89 4.84
N LEU A 258 -5.44 -17.84 4.01
CA LEU A 258 -4.35 -18.74 4.37
C LEU A 258 -3.02 -18.00 4.58
N ILE A 259 -2.72 -17.00 3.74
CA ILE A 259 -1.55 -16.14 3.90
C ILE A 259 -1.61 -15.44 5.25
N ASN A 260 -2.74 -14.82 5.57
CA ASN A 260 -2.92 -14.08 6.82
C ASN A 260 -2.76 -14.99 8.05
N ASP A 261 -3.32 -16.21 8.03
CA ASP A 261 -3.19 -17.18 9.12
C ASP A 261 -1.73 -17.65 9.29
N HIS A 262 -1.04 -17.92 8.18
CA HIS A 262 0.37 -18.29 8.19
C HIS A 262 1.26 -17.17 8.73
N GLU A 263 1.13 -15.95 8.20
CA GLU A 263 1.92 -14.78 8.62
C GLU A 263 1.63 -14.39 10.08
N ARG A 264 0.39 -14.60 10.55
CA ARG A 264 0.04 -14.43 11.96
C ARG A 264 0.80 -15.41 12.85
N SER A 265 0.85 -16.69 12.46
CA SER A 265 1.63 -17.71 13.19
C SER A 265 3.12 -17.39 13.26
N LEU A 266 3.72 -16.89 12.15
CA LEU A 266 5.11 -16.43 12.15
C LEU A 266 5.29 -15.20 13.04
N SER A 267 4.33 -14.29 13.04
CA SER A 267 4.35 -13.08 13.86
C SER A 267 4.23 -13.37 15.35
N GLU A 268 3.35 -14.31 15.75
CA GLU A 268 3.23 -14.80 17.12
C GLU A 268 4.57 -15.37 17.60
N ARG A 269 5.16 -16.30 16.82
CA ARG A 269 6.46 -16.89 17.12
C ARG A 269 7.57 -15.84 17.28
N PHE A 270 7.60 -14.85 16.40
CA PHE A 270 8.60 -13.77 16.44
C PHE A 270 8.43 -12.90 17.70
N LEU A 271 7.21 -12.48 18.00
CA LEU A 271 6.93 -11.62 19.16
C LEU A 271 7.20 -12.35 20.48
N GLU A 272 6.84 -13.63 20.58
CA GLU A 272 7.17 -14.48 21.75
C GLU A 272 8.68 -14.63 21.94
N GLY A 273 9.41 -14.86 20.84
CA GLY A 273 10.87 -14.96 20.89
C GLY A 273 11.55 -13.65 21.30
N VAL A 274 11.14 -12.52 20.70
CA VAL A 274 11.70 -11.21 21.05
C VAL A 274 11.40 -10.80 22.50
N ALA A 275 10.28 -11.24 23.07
CA ALA A 275 9.96 -10.97 24.49
C ALA A 275 11.00 -11.54 25.47
N SER A 276 11.80 -12.53 25.04
CA SER A 276 12.92 -13.08 25.83
C SER A 276 14.25 -12.37 25.59
N LEU A 277 14.29 -11.34 24.70
CA LEU A 277 15.49 -10.57 24.35
C LEU A 277 15.39 -9.14 24.93
N PRO A 278 15.88 -8.87 26.15
CA PRO A 278 15.67 -7.59 26.84
C PRO A 278 16.30 -6.39 26.10
N GLU A 279 17.31 -6.63 25.27
CA GLU A 279 17.98 -5.60 24.49
C GLU A 279 17.21 -5.21 23.21
N VAL A 280 16.20 -5.99 22.81
CA VAL A 280 15.43 -5.76 21.59
C VAL A 280 14.05 -5.20 21.93
N ARG A 281 13.78 -4.00 21.45
CA ARG A 281 12.46 -3.35 21.57
C ARG A 281 11.73 -3.40 20.24
N VAL A 282 10.50 -3.93 20.25
CA VAL A 282 9.56 -3.86 19.11
C VAL A 282 8.72 -2.59 19.23
N PHE A 283 8.51 -1.90 18.09
CA PHE A 283 7.62 -0.76 17.98
C PHE A 283 6.34 -1.14 17.20
N GLY A 284 5.24 -0.50 17.50
CA GLY A 284 3.93 -0.80 16.91
C GLY A 284 3.11 -1.76 17.78
N VAL A 285 2.02 -2.30 17.22
CA VAL A 285 1.10 -3.20 17.93
C VAL A 285 1.85 -4.42 18.48
N PRO A 286 1.77 -4.72 19.78
CA PRO A 286 2.60 -5.76 20.41
C PRO A 286 2.04 -7.19 20.25
N THR A 287 0.87 -7.35 19.64
CA THR A 287 0.16 -8.63 19.48
C THR A 287 0.05 -9.01 18.00
N ALA A 288 0.08 -10.31 17.72
CA ALA A 288 -0.08 -10.85 16.37
C ALA A 288 -1.57 -11.12 16.07
N ASP A 289 -2.36 -10.08 15.95
CA ASP A 289 -3.79 -10.15 15.62
C ASP A 289 -4.12 -9.35 14.35
N GLN A 290 -5.42 -9.11 14.07
CA GLN A 290 -5.86 -8.40 12.88
C GLN A 290 -5.38 -6.94 12.80
N ARG A 291 -4.83 -6.38 13.88
CA ARG A 291 -4.34 -4.99 13.96
C ARG A 291 -2.91 -4.83 13.42
N ARG A 292 -2.27 -5.92 12.97
CA ARG A 292 -0.95 -5.85 12.35
C ARG A 292 -0.77 -6.82 11.19
N VAL A 293 0.20 -6.51 10.33
CA VAL A 293 0.80 -7.41 9.36
C VAL A 293 2.19 -7.85 9.84
N GLY A 294 2.79 -8.87 9.21
CA GLY A 294 4.09 -9.45 9.57
C GLY A 294 5.31 -8.54 9.37
N THR A 295 5.20 -7.26 9.74
CA THR A 295 6.27 -6.25 9.62
C THR A 295 6.58 -5.68 11.00
N PHE A 296 7.86 -5.65 11.38
CA PHE A 296 8.34 -5.26 12.71
C PHE A 296 9.46 -4.23 12.59
N ALA A 297 9.31 -3.12 13.30
CA ALA A 297 10.37 -2.15 13.51
C ALA A 297 11.02 -2.42 14.86
N LEU A 298 12.35 -2.54 14.88
CA LEU A 298 13.13 -2.93 16.04
C LEU A 298 14.18 -1.87 16.39
N GLY A 299 14.33 -1.59 17.68
CA GLY A 299 15.49 -0.94 18.25
C GLY A 299 16.30 -1.95 19.06
N VAL A 300 17.62 -1.91 18.96
CA VAL A 300 18.53 -2.76 19.74
C VAL A 300 19.39 -1.88 20.64
N THR A 301 19.34 -2.11 21.94
CA THR A 301 20.05 -1.29 22.93
C THR A 301 21.57 -1.31 22.67
N GLY A 302 22.18 -0.13 22.62
CA GLY A 302 23.62 0.01 22.38
C GLY A 302 24.06 -0.16 20.91
N HIS A 303 23.14 -0.44 19.98
CA HIS A 303 23.46 -0.66 18.57
C HIS A 303 22.65 0.28 17.66
N GLY A 304 23.33 0.89 16.68
CA GLY A 304 22.66 1.68 15.63
C GLY A 304 21.99 0.74 14.61
N ALA A 305 20.86 1.18 14.06
CA ALA A 305 20.06 0.38 13.14
C ALA A 305 20.85 -0.14 11.91
N GLU A 306 21.73 0.68 11.33
CA GLU A 306 22.58 0.30 10.20
C GLU A 306 23.59 -0.80 10.58
N ALA A 307 24.20 -0.71 11.78
CA ALA A 307 25.15 -1.70 12.26
C ALA A 307 24.47 -3.06 12.50
N VAL A 308 23.26 -3.07 13.08
CA VAL A 308 22.44 -4.27 13.27
C VAL A 308 22.11 -4.90 11.92
N ALA A 309 21.60 -4.11 10.97
CA ALA A 309 21.27 -4.61 9.63
C ALA A 309 22.51 -5.21 8.92
N ALA A 310 23.69 -4.59 9.06
CA ALA A 310 24.93 -5.11 8.50
C ALA A 310 25.38 -6.43 9.16
N GLN A 311 25.16 -6.61 10.48
CA GLN A 311 25.47 -7.87 11.18
C GLN A 311 24.51 -8.99 10.72
N LEU A 312 23.21 -8.73 10.68
CA LEU A 312 22.22 -9.68 10.21
C LEU A 312 22.46 -10.12 8.74
N ALA A 313 22.89 -9.18 7.89
CA ALA A 313 23.25 -9.50 6.51
C ALA A 313 24.43 -10.49 6.38
N ARG A 314 25.40 -10.48 7.30
CA ARG A 314 26.53 -11.40 7.32
C ARG A 314 26.12 -12.85 7.56
N VAL A 315 25.00 -13.05 8.23
CA VAL A 315 24.42 -14.38 8.50
C VAL A 315 23.28 -14.73 7.53
N GLY A 316 23.13 -13.94 6.44
CA GLY A 316 22.17 -14.18 5.38
C GLY A 316 20.73 -13.74 5.70
N LEU A 317 20.56 -12.82 6.64
CA LEU A 317 19.27 -12.19 6.96
C LEU A 317 19.23 -10.79 6.37
N TYR A 318 18.37 -10.60 5.36
CA TYR A 318 18.27 -9.34 4.62
C TYR A 318 17.17 -8.47 5.19
N VAL A 319 17.55 -7.54 6.04
CA VAL A 319 16.67 -6.59 6.70
C VAL A 319 16.98 -5.17 6.24
N TRP A 320 16.09 -4.24 6.50
CA TRP A 320 16.30 -2.83 6.15
C TRP A 320 16.50 -1.99 7.41
N SER A 321 17.31 -0.92 7.33
CA SER A 321 17.52 0.05 8.39
C SER A 321 17.14 1.45 7.94
N GLY A 322 16.84 2.34 8.90
CA GLY A 322 16.54 3.76 8.66
C GLY A 322 15.07 4.12 8.85
N HIS A 323 14.57 5.04 8.03
CA HIS A 323 13.20 5.57 8.16
C HIS A 323 12.20 4.94 7.18
N TYR A 324 12.59 4.10 6.22
CA TYR A 324 11.74 3.38 5.25
C TYR A 324 10.77 4.28 4.47
N TYR A 325 11.11 5.56 4.27
CA TYR A 325 10.21 6.61 3.78
C TYR A 325 8.96 6.83 4.66
N ALA A 326 8.96 6.39 5.91
CA ALA A 326 7.95 6.70 6.93
C ALA A 326 8.54 7.71 7.94
N VAL A 327 8.89 8.88 7.43
CA VAL A 327 9.62 9.93 8.18
C VAL A 327 8.85 10.33 9.42
N ASN A 328 7.55 10.62 9.28
CA ASN A 328 6.69 11.03 10.40
C ASN A 328 6.59 9.95 11.50
N VAL A 329 6.66 8.65 11.13
CA VAL A 329 6.71 7.57 12.13
C VAL A 329 7.98 7.66 12.95
N MET A 330 9.14 7.86 12.30
CA MET A 330 10.43 7.95 12.99
C MET A 330 10.56 9.21 13.85
N ASP A 331 10.05 10.34 13.35
CA ASP A 331 9.99 11.60 14.10
C ASP A 331 9.14 11.43 15.36
N ARG A 332 7.94 10.86 15.21
CA ARG A 332 7.02 10.65 16.32
C ARG A 332 7.56 9.66 17.35
N LEU A 333 8.29 8.63 16.93
CA LEU A 333 8.97 7.68 17.82
C LEU A 333 10.25 8.26 18.47
N GLY A 334 10.71 9.43 18.01
CA GLY A 334 11.94 10.09 18.50
C GLY A 334 13.22 9.38 18.11
N VAL A 335 13.22 8.65 16.99
CA VAL A 335 14.36 7.83 16.53
C VAL A 335 14.94 8.26 15.18
N HIS A 336 14.38 9.30 14.55
CA HIS A 336 14.85 9.77 13.25
C HIS A 336 16.32 10.22 13.30
N ASP A 337 16.65 11.10 14.23
CA ASP A 337 18.00 11.66 14.36
C ASP A 337 19.06 10.64 14.83
N THR A 338 18.61 9.47 15.35
CA THR A 338 19.49 8.36 15.76
C THR A 338 19.70 7.31 14.67
N GLY A 339 19.24 7.58 13.43
CA GLY A 339 19.41 6.69 12.28
C GLY A 339 18.22 5.72 12.05
N GLY A 340 17.10 5.95 12.71
CA GLY A 340 15.87 5.14 12.54
C GLY A 340 15.94 3.78 13.23
N LEU A 341 15.22 2.80 12.66
CA LEU A 341 15.04 1.47 13.24
C LEU A 341 15.46 0.36 12.24
N VAL A 342 15.59 -0.85 12.72
CA VAL A 342 15.71 -2.05 11.87
C VAL A 342 14.31 -2.56 11.53
N ARG A 343 14.04 -2.88 10.26
CA ARG A 343 12.77 -3.47 9.85
C ARG A 343 12.96 -4.90 9.38
N ILE A 344 12.27 -5.83 10.04
CA ILE A 344 12.14 -7.23 9.65
C ILE A 344 10.70 -7.47 9.18
N GLY A 345 10.52 -8.29 8.15
CA GLY A 345 9.19 -8.64 7.65
C GLY A 345 9.11 -10.08 7.18
N PHE A 346 7.96 -10.69 7.39
CA PHE A 346 7.62 -12.04 6.93
C PHE A 346 6.48 -11.98 5.92
N VAL A 347 6.54 -12.87 4.94
CA VAL A 347 5.50 -13.06 3.94
C VAL A 347 5.21 -14.56 3.80
N HIS A 348 4.19 -14.90 3.01
CA HIS A 348 3.66 -16.26 2.88
C HIS A 348 4.68 -17.36 2.54
N TYR A 349 5.84 -17.07 2.01
CA TYR A 349 6.87 -18.07 1.71
C TYR A 349 7.95 -18.21 2.80
N ASN A 350 7.90 -17.38 3.85
CA ASN A 350 8.81 -17.54 4.99
C ASN A 350 8.36 -18.70 5.88
N THR A 351 9.32 -19.26 6.61
CA THR A 351 9.15 -20.45 7.47
C THR A 351 9.41 -20.13 8.93
N ALA A 352 8.87 -20.95 9.83
CA ALA A 352 9.16 -20.85 11.26
C ALA A 352 10.67 -20.96 11.56
N THR A 353 11.40 -21.78 10.81
CA THR A 353 12.87 -21.91 10.95
C THR A 353 13.61 -20.61 10.60
N GLU A 354 13.11 -19.84 9.62
CA GLU A 354 13.70 -18.54 9.29
C GLU A 354 13.43 -17.51 10.39
N VAL A 355 12.26 -17.58 11.03
CA VAL A 355 11.96 -16.77 12.23
C VAL A 355 12.91 -17.11 13.38
N ASP A 356 13.13 -18.41 13.65
CA ASP A 356 14.07 -18.86 14.69
C ASP A 356 15.49 -18.36 14.44
N ARG A 357 15.98 -18.47 13.20
CA ARG A 357 17.28 -17.93 12.81
C ARG A 357 17.39 -16.42 13.00
N ALA A 358 16.29 -15.69 12.75
CA ALA A 358 16.28 -14.25 12.99
C ALA A 358 16.37 -13.94 14.50
N LEU A 359 15.68 -14.70 15.35
CA LEU A 359 15.73 -14.56 16.80
C LEU A 359 17.10 -14.92 17.36
N GLU A 360 17.71 -16.03 16.91
CA GLU A 360 19.09 -16.43 17.29
C GLU A 360 20.08 -15.32 16.91
N ALA A 361 20.02 -14.81 15.68
CA ALA A 361 20.92 -13.74 15.23
C ALA A 361 20.70 -12.40 15.97
N LEU A 362 19.49 -12.13 16.45
CA LEU A 362 19.21 -10.95 17.31
C LEU A 362 19.73 -11.15 18.74
N ALA A 363 19.75 -12.40 19.24
CA ALA A 363 20.29 -12.73 20.56
C ALA A 363 21.83 -12.66 20.62
N ASP A 364 22.50 -12.79 19.49
CA ASP A 364 23.96 -12.75 19.35
C ASP A 364 24.51 -11.31 19.11
N LEU A 365 23.65 -10.28 19.12
CA LEU A 365 24.04 -8.88 18.97
C LEU A 365 24.59 -8.32 20.27
#